data_7f798130e6f2e51108a023bda0103ae5
#
_entry.id   7f798130e6f2e51108a023bda0103ae5
#
_cell.length_a   1.000
_cell.length_b   1.000
_cell.length_c   1.000
_cell.angle_alpha   90.00
_cell.angle_beta   90.00
_cell.angle_gamma   90.00
#
_symmetry.space_group_name_H-M   'P 1'
#
loop_
_entity.id
_entity.type
_entity.pdbx_description
1 polymer ?
#
loop_
_entity_poly.entity_id
_entity_poly.type
_entity_poly.pdbx_seq_one_letter_code
_entity_poly.pdbx_strand_id
1 'polypeptide(L)'
;MQIKELGEKLKNVLPSSIQIYTDRIQAAIESWPVEVTMDHAIKWVLQFDVADYQLAVRIIENLDVLGSLQIRSALEVAHAKLQRRISEKGAAVKGNNTLYAGIGNAAKSGALISYHYRVTADIPEDDFYFGDDEEKLDLSNIDNIVLVDDVIGTGKTIAKEVKKVAEEVHSLLKPRQIFVLTVAGYEDGIQRVTEDSGASVVTALEYSSRDTVTNMDAAIYAGLPMSEREAMLERIRRYCRSISTSELGFGGVGGLLVFDHNTPNTTLPIIWHRGKGWLPLFPRSMRIPGSAKVLKSAEAERDKEDDERPAAAGPTPRNQVEITLFVEGKIDELFIDFMRQDRGLASKLEVKDVRAVALGGIYHSERLLTLLRTSKKEAIFILDDDDSSRRASVRLEASEGVQVMYLKPTFVGMLNINKIYEHRDRFPGLPEQTSFVSDPRWLHQVEMSLLKRGPVGANAERIFQIISEFLDVTKYDEFVSDLKKSVDAVLGIG
;
A
#
# COMPACT_ATOMS: atom_id res chain seq x y z
N MET A 1 -4.74 -24.59 -19.42
CA MET A 1 -5.13 -24.70 -20.84
C MET A 1 -5.44 -23.34 -21.47
N GLN A 2 -6.12 -22.42 -20.79
CA GLN A 2 -6.49 -21.10 -21.35
C GLN A 2 -5.32 -20.11 -21.59
N ILE A 3 -4.23 -20.16 -20.82
CA ILE A 3 -3.09 -19.22 -20.95
C ILE A 3 -2.26 -19.51 -22.21
N LYS A 4 -2.08 -20.79 -22.58
CA LYS A 4 -1.39 -21.17 -23.83
C LYS A 4 -2.19 -20.74 -25.07
N GLU A 5 -3.53 -20.90 -25.05
CA GLU A 5 -4.40 -20.47 -26.16
C GLU A 5 -4.41 -18.95 -26.34
N LEU A 6 -4.33 -18.18 -25.25
CA LEU A 6 -4.24 -16.71 -25.31
C LEU A 6 -2.89 -16.27 -25.88
N GLY A 7 -1.79 -16.94 -25.49
CA GLY A 7 -0.46 -16.70 -26.05
C GLY A 7 -0.38 -16.97 -27.55
N GLU A 8 -1.03 -18.04 -28.04
CA GLU A 8 -1.08 -18.34 -29.47
C GLU A 8 -1.97 -17.36 -30.28
N LYS A 9 -3.08 -16.91 -29.70
CA LYS A 9 -3.93 -15.89 -30.33
C LYS A 9 -3.24 -14.53 -30.42
N LEU A 10 -2.48 -14.14 -29.39
CA LEU A 10 -1.70 -12.89 -29.39
C LEU A 10 -0.55 -12.93 -30.40
N LYS A 11 0.11 -14.08 -30.61
CA LYS A 11 1.19 -14.24 -31.60
C LYS A 11 0.77 -13.82 -33.01
N ASN A 12 -0.49 -14.00 -33.39
CA ASN A 12 -0.99 -13.66 -34.73
C ASN A 12 -1.40 -12.19 -34.93
N VAL A 13 -1.44 -11.38 -33.86
CA VAL A 13 -1.89 -9.98 -33.90
C VAL A 13 -0.75 -9.01 -33.58
N LEU A 14 0.31 -9.49 -32.93
CA LEU A 14 1.42 -8.65 -32.52
C LEU A 14 2.40 -8.36 -33.68
N PRO A 15 3.03 -7.16 -33.70
CA PRO A 15 4.13 -6.88 -34.63
C PRO A 15 5.24 -7.95 -34.51
N SER A 16 5.81 -8.36 -35.65
CA SER A 16 6.88 -9.37 -35.69
C SER A 16 8.08 -9.00 -34.81
N SER A 17 8.33 -7.72 -34.63
CA SER A 17 9.42 -7.18 -33.78
C SER A 17 9.30 -7.55 -32.30
N ILE A 18 8.09 -7.79 -31.80
CA ILE A 18 7.87 -8.20 -30.39
C ILE A 18 7.61 -9.71 -30.28
N GLN A 19 7.10 -10.34 -31.33
CA GLN A 19 6.76 -11.77 -31.32
C GLN A 19 7.95 -12.65 -30.88
N ILE A 20 9.17 -12.29 -31.28
CA ILE A 20 10.40 -13.03 -30.93
C ILE A 20 10.72 -13.01 -29.42
N TYR A 21 10.09 -12.13 -28.66
CA TYR A 21 10.31 -11.99 -27.21
C TYR A 21 9.19 -12.57 -26.36
N THR A 22 8.06 -12.98 -26.95
CA THR A 22 6.87 -13.43 -26.20
C THR A 22 7.16 -14.58 -25.26
N ASP A 23 7.91 -15.58 -25.69
CA ASP A 23 8.22 -16.74 -24.85
C ASP A 23 9.12 -16.37 -23.66
N ARG A 24 10.05 -15.43 -23.85
CA ARG A 24 10.92 -14.91 -22.78
C ARG A 24 10.13 -14.08 -21.76
N ILE A 25 9.25 -13.21 -22.25
CA ILE A 25 8.37 -12.41 -21.39
C ILE A 25 7.46 -13.35 -20.59
N GLN A 26 6.85 -14.33 -21.23
CA GLN A 26 5.98 -15.29 -20.56
C GLN A 26 6.72 -16.07 -19.48
N ALA A 27 7.89 -16.63 -19.79
CA ALA A 27 8.71 -17.37 -18.82
C ALA A 27 9.07 -16.51 -17.60
N ALA A 28 9.39 -15.22 -17.81
CA ALA A 28 9.72 -14.32 -16.71
C ALA A 28 8.51 -14.04 -15.83
N ILE A 29 7.36 -13.64 -16.40
CA ILE A 29 6.15 -13.30 -15.61
C ILE A 29 5.56 -14.53 -14.90
N GLU A 30 5.67 -15.73 -15.48
CA GLU A 30 5.24 -16.97 -14.83
C GLU A 30 6.11 -17.35 -13.62
N SER A 31 7.35 -16.88 -13.57
CA SER A 31 8.26 -17.09 -12.43
C SER A 31 7.94 -16.18 -11.23
N TRP A 32 7.19 -15.11 -11.43
CA TRP A 32 6.89 -14.17 -10.38
C TRP A 32 5.76 -14.65 -9.45
N PRO A 33 5.87 -14.42 -8.15
CA PRO A 33 4.83 -14.78 -7.20
C PRO A 33 3.62 -13.83 -7.23
N VAL A 34 3.67 -12.81 -8.09
CA VAL A 34 2.62 -11.81 -8.32
C VAL A 34 2.11 -11.97 -9.74
N GLU A 35 0.81 -12.04 -9.91
CA GLU A 35 0.21 -12.22 -11.23
C GLU A 35 0.34 -10.93 -12.07
N VAL A 36 1.05 -11.05 -13.18
CA VAL A 36 1.10 -10.04 -14.24
C VAL A 36 0.63 -10.69 -15.53
N THR A 37 -0.38 -10.10 -16.18
CA THR A 37 -0.90 -10.65 -17.42
C THR A 37 0.07 -10.43 -18.59
N MET A 38 0.10 -11.36 -19.54
CA MET A 38 0.89 -11.21 -20.75
C MET A 38 0.55 -9.94 -21.55
N ASP A 39 -0.73 -9.59 -21.61
CA ASP A 39 -1.20 -8.34 -22.24
C ASP A 39 -0.58 -7.11 -21.57
N HIS A 40 -0.54 -7.07 -20.22
CA HIS A 40 0.06 -5.96 -19.49
C HIS A 40 1.57 -5.86 -19.73
N ALA A 41 2.27 -6.98 -19.68
CA ALA A 41 3.71 -7.03 -19.92
C ALA A 41 4.07 -6.60 -21.37
N ILE A 42 3.31 -7.06 -22.36
CA ILE A 42 3.49 -6.64 -23.74
C ILE A 42 3.22 -5.15 -23.91
N LYS A 43 2.13 -4.62 -23.36
CA LYS A 43 1.82 -3.19 -23.41
C LYS A 43 2.92 -2.35 -22.76
N TRP A 44 3.55 -2.86 -21.71
CA TRP A 44 4.68 -2.18 -21.10
C TRP A 44 5.91 -2.16 -22.03
N VAL A 45 6.26 -3.27 -22.67
CA VAL A 45 7.37 -3.35 -23.64
C VAL A 45 7.12 -2.46 -24.87
N LEU A 46 5.89 -2.39 -25.36
CA LEU A 46 5.51 -1.57 -26.53
C LEU A 46 5.67 -0.06 -26.31
N GLN A 47 5.90 0.40 -25.09
CA GLN A 47 6.19 1.82 -24.80
C GLN A 47 7.64 2.21 -25.10
N PHE A 48 8.52 1.23 -25.29
CA PHE A 48 9.89 1.44 -25.72
C PHE A 48 9.97 1.59 -27.25
N ASP A 49 11.02 2.23 -27.74
CA ASP A 49 11.34 2.20 -29.15
C ASP A 49 11.56 0.77 -29.62
N VAL A 50 11.21 0.44 -30.87
CA VAL A 50 11.35 -0.93 -31.41
C VAL A 50 12.78 -1.49 -31.25
N ALA A 51 13.80 -0.64 -31.40
CA ALA A 51 15.21 -0.99 -31.21
C ALA A 51 15.55 -1.33 -29.75
N ASP A 52 14.70 -0.93 -28.81
CA ASP A 52 14.92 -1.09 -27.35
C ASP A 52 14.02 -2.19 -26.73
N TYR A 53 13.25 -2.95 -27.53
CA TYR A 53 12.45 -4.05 -26.99
C TYR A 53 13.31 -5.10 -26.27
N GLN A 54 14.50 -5.40 -26.79
CA GLN A 54 15.43 -6.32 -26.09
C GLN A 54 15.85 -5.77 -24.73
N LEU A 55 16.07 -4.46 -24.60
CA LEU A 55 16.37 -3.80 -23.33
C LEU A 55 15.20 -3.98 -22.35
N ALA A 56 13.97 -3.70 -22.78
CA ALA A 56 12.78 -3.87 -21.95
C ALA A 56 12.61 -5.32 -21.47
N VAL A 57 12.83 -6.29 -22.35
CA VAL A 57 12.76 -7.72 -22.00
C VAL A 57 13.85 -8.10 -20.98
N ARG A 58 15.09 -7.62 -21.15
CA ARG A 58 16.14 -7.85 -20.17
C ARG A 58 15.80 -7.25 -18.79
N ILE A 59 15.13 -6.12 -18.73
CA ILE A 59 14.64 -5.57 -17.46
C ILE A 59 13.64 -6.55 -16.84
N ILE A 60 12.62 -7.01 -17.59
CA ILE A 60 11.63 -7.98 -17.11
C ILE A 60 12.29 -9.23 -16.54
N GLU A 61 13.26 -9.81 -17.28
CA GLU A 61 13.97 -11.03 -16.87
C GLU A 61 14.84 -10.88 -15.62
N ASN A 62 15.23 -9.66 -15.27
CA ASN A 62 16.10 -9.38 -14.13
C ASN A 62 15.36 -8.69 -12.96
N LEU A 63 14.03 -8.57 -13.03
CA LEU A 63 13.26 -8.12 -11.88
C LEU A 63 13.22 -9.20 -10.81
N ASP A 64 13.59 -8.82 -9.60
CA ASP A 64 13.38 -9.64 -8.41
C ASP A 64 12.05 -9.25 -7.76
N VAL A 65 11.04 -10.11 -7.95
CA VAL A 65 9.67 -9.86 -7.51
C VAL A 65 9.36 -10.73 -6.31
N LEU A 66 9.15 -10.10 -5.15
CA LEU A 66 8.87 -10.79 -3.89
C LEU A 66 7.39 -10.72 -3.57
N GLY A 67 6.75 -11.87 -3.46
CA GLY A 67 5.38 -12.01 -2.98
C GLY A 67 5.31 -12.24 -1.47
N SER A 68 4.10 -12.28 -0.95
CA SER A 68 3.83 -12.41 0.49
C SER A 68 4.49 -13.62 1.14
N LEU A 69 4.63 -14.76 0.43
CA LEU A 69 5.32 -15.94 0.96
C LEU A 69 6.82 -15.72 1.08
N GLN A 70 7.46 -15.15 0.05
CA GLN A 70 8.89 -14.83 0.08
C GLN A 70 9.22 -13.79 1.13
N ILE A 71 8.37 -12.77 1.28
CA ILE A 71 8.52 -11.75 2.32
C ILE A 71 8.43 -12.38 3.71
N ARG A 72 7.47 -13.29 3.95
CA ARG A 72 7.34 -14.00 5.22
C ARG A 72 8.57 -14.85 5.52
N SER A 73 9.03 -15.66 4.57
CA SER A 73 10.25 -16.47 4.73
C SER A 73 11.49 -15.61 4.96
N ALA A 74 11.58 -14.45 4.29
CA ALA A 74 12.65 -13.49 4.54
C ALA A 74 12.59 -12.93 5.98
N LEU A 75 11.40 -12.62 6.49
CA LEU A 75 11.24 -12.15 7.87
C LEU A 75 11.63 -13.21 8.90
N GLU A 76 11.37 -14.51 8.64
CA GLU A 76 11.87 -15.62 9.48
C GLU A 76 13.38 -15.66 9.50
N VAL A 77 14.02 -15.54 8.34
CA VAL A 77 15.50 -15.49 8.23
C VAL A 77 16.06 -14.26 8.96
N ALA A 78 15.46 -13.09 8.76
CA ALA A 78 15.87 -11.88 9.45
C ALA A 78 15.73 -12.00 10.97
N HIS A 79 14.64 -12.62 11.45
CA HIS A 79 14.44 -12.89 12.87
C HIS A 79 15.53 -13.79 13.45
N ALA A 80 15.85 -14.89 12.79
CA ALA A 80 16.93 -15.79 13.21
C ALA A 80 18.30 -15.08 13.25
N LYS A 81 18.60 -14.25 12.23
CA LYS A 81 19.80 -13.40 12.21
C LYS A 81 19.80 -12.41 13.37
N LEU A 82 18.65 -11.79 13.70
CA LEU A 82 18.51 -10.85 14.83
C LEU A 82 18.80 -11.53 16.16
N GLN A 83 18.16 -12.66 16.43
CA GLN A 83 18.38 -13.41 17.67
C GLN A 83 19.85 -13.77 17.85
N ARG A 84 20.52 -14.21 16.79
CA ARG A 84 21.96 -14.47 16.81
C ARG A 84 22.76 -13.20 17.14
N ARG A 85 22.46 -12.06 16.52
CA ARG A 85 23.15 -10.79 16.78
C ARG A 85 22.96 -10.29 18.20
N ILE A 86 21.77 -10.43 18.77
CA ILE A 86 21.49 -10.09 20.16
C ILE A 86 22.35 -10.97 21.10
N SER A 87 22.39 -12.28 20.81
CA SER A 87 23.19 -13.23 21.61
C SER A 87 24.69 -12.96 21.54
N GLU A 88 25.23 -12.65 20.36
CA GLU A 88 26.65 -12.29 20.14
C GLU A 88 27.06 -11.04 20.94
N LYS A 89 26.12 -10.14 21.23
CA LYS A 89 26.35 -8.95 22.06
C LYS A 89 26.15 -9.19 23.56
N GLY A 90 26.00 -10.45 23.98
CA GLY A 90 25.89 -10.85 25.36
C GLY A 90 24.51 -10.59 26.01
N ALA A 91 23.53 -10.18 25.21
CA ALA A 91 22.15 -10.06 25.68
C ALA A 91 21.39 -11.36 25.37
N ALA A 92 20.63 -11.87 26.34
CA ALA A 92 19.66 -12.93 26.05
C ALA A 92 18.35 -12.29 25.57
N VAL A 93 17.73 -12.84 24.53
CA VAL A 93 16.34 -12.54 24.24
C VAL A 93 15.51 -13.18 25.36
N LYS A 94 15.12 -12.37 26.33
CA LYS A 94 14.16 -12.78 27.36
C LYS A 94 12.82 -12.18 26.90
N GLY A 95 11.72 -12.89 27.13
CA GLY A 95 10.41 -12.26 27.02
C GLY A 95 10.43 -10.90 27.71
N ASN A 96 9.88 -9.87 27.09
CA ASN A 96 9.73 -8.47 27.57
C ASN A 96 11.04 -7.64 27.75
N ASN A 97 12.19 -8.02 27.17
CA ASN A 97 13.37 -7.15 27.17
C ASN A 97 13.69 -6.54 25.79
N THR A 98 12.85 -6.77 24.81
CA THR A 98 13.02 -6.27 23.44
C THR A 98 11.74 -5.56 22.99
N LEU A 99 11.88 -4.30 22.59
CA LEU A 99 10.80 -3.51 22.03
C LEU A 99 10.94 -3.43 20.51
N TYR A 100 9.86 -3.65 19.80
CA TYR A 100 9.79 -3.58 18.35
C TYR A 100 8.98 -2.37 17.90
N ALA A 101 9.39 -1.73 16.81
CA ALA A 101 8.64 -0.63 16.22
C ALA A 101 8.84 -0.57 14.69
N GLY A 102 7.83 -0.13 13.96
CA GLY A 102 7.94 0.14 12.52
C GLY A 102 8.63 1.47 12.24
N ILE A 103 9.48 1.52 11.21
CA ILE A 103 10.11 2.77 10.78
C ILE A 103 9.10 3.63 10.01
N GLY A 104 8.95 4.86 10.45
CA GLY A 104 8.08 5.86 9.83
C GLY A 104 6.65 5.84 10.34
N ASN A 105 5.78 6.64 9.73
CA ASN A 105 4.38 6.72 10.12
C ASN A 105 3.56 5.53 9.57
N ALA A 106 2.36 5.36 10.09
CA ALA A 106 1.42 4.27 9.76
C ALA A 106 1.09 4.11 8.27
N ALA A 107 1.30 5.13 7.44
CA ALA A 107 1.06 5.09 6.00
C ALA A 107 2.26 4.58 5.20
N LYS A 108 3.37 4.23 5.85
CA LYS A 108 4.57 3.70 5.20
C LYS A 108 4.61 2.17 5.26
N SER A 109 5.41 1.57 4.40
CA SER A 109 5.63 0.12 4.32
C SER A 109 6.13 -0.48 5.64
N GLY A 110 6.89 0.26 6.43
CA GLY A 110 7.37 -0.17 7.73
C GLY A 110 6.26 -0.62 8.68
N ALA A 111 5.10 0.02 8.69
CA ALA A 111 3.97 -0.39 9.52
C ALA A 111 3.38 -1.75 9.08
N LEU A 112 3.24 -1.95 7.76
CA LEU A 112 2.75 -3.21 7.19
C LEU A 112 3.72 -4.35 7.47
N ILE A 113 5.02 -4.12 7.25
CA ILE A 113 6.06 -5.13 7.48
C ILE A 113 6.21 -5.45 8.97
N SER A 114 6.07 -4.46 9.86
CA SER A 114 6.05 -4.69 11.31
C SER A 114 4.94 -5.64 11.73
N TYR A 115 3.73 -5.46 11.20
CA TYR A 115 2.62 -6.37 11.45
C TYR A 115 2.92 -7.79 10.94
N HIS A 116 3.41 -7.92 9.70
CA HIS A 116 3.80 -9.23 9.15
C HIS A 116 4.90 -9.88 9.97
N TYR A 117 5.90 -9.09 10.39
CA TYR A 117 7.00 -9.57 11.21
C TYR A 117 6.52 -10.07 12.57
N ARG A 118 5.67 -9.30 13.26
CA ARG A 118 5.06 -9.70 14.53
C ARG A 118 4.40 -11.09 14.44
N VAL A 119 3.53 -11.25 13.42
CA VAL A 119 2.79 -12.50 13.21
C VAL A 119 3.71 -13.66 12.83
N THR A 120 4.71 -13.39 11.98
CA THR A 120 5.63 -14.43 11.49
C THR A 120 6.59 -14.92 12.59
N ALA A 121 7.05 -14.01 13.44
CA ALA A 121 8.00 -14.31 14.53
C ALA A 121 7.30 -14.64 15.85
N ASP A 122 5.96 -14.73 15.87
CA ASP A 122 5.14 -14.99 17.06
C ASP A 122 5.48 -14.08 18.26
N ILE A 123 5.61 -12.77 17.96
CA ILE A 123 5.95 -11.77 18.95
C ILE A 123 4.65 -11.23 19.57
N PRO A 124 4.56 -11.15 20.93
CA PRO A 124 3.43 -10.54 21.62
C PRO A 124 3.14 -9.11 21.16
N GLU A 125 1.89 -8.71 21.19
CA GLU A 125 1.48 -7.36 20.81
C GLU A 125 2.05 -6.30 21.75
N ASP A 126 2.14 -6.62 23.03
CA ASP A 126 2.68 -5.74 24.07
C ASP A 126 4.18 -5.42 23.87
N ASP A 127 4.91 -6.24 23.11
CA ASP A 127 6.32 -5.99 22.77
C ASP A 127 6.48 -5.05 21.56
N PHE A 128 5.35 -4.65 20.91
CA PHE A 128 5.35 -3.73 19.78
C PHE A 128 4.86 -2.33 20.17
N TYR A 129 5.67 -1.33 19.84
CA TYR A 129 5.30 0.07 19.96
C TYR A 129 4.70 0.60 18.66
N PHE A 130 3.45 1.06 18.73
CA PHE A 130 2.71 1.59 17.59
C PHE A 130 2.62 3.13 17.54
N GLY A 131 3.21 3.82 18.51
CA GLY A 131 3.34 5.27 18.50
C GLY A 131 2.17 6.08 19.06
N ASP A 132 1.09 5.43 19.47
CA ASP A 132 -0.15 6.10 19.87
C ASP A 132 -0.42 6.10 21.40
N ASP A 133 0.42 5.44 22.19
CA ASP A 133 0.26 5.45 23.65
C ASP A 133 0.93 6.68 24.26
N GLU A 134 0.11 7.65 24.66
CA GLU A 134 0.53 8.76 25.53
C GLU A 134 0.93 8.29 26.95
N GLU A 135 0.66 7.05 27.32
CA GLU A 135 1.21 6.41 28.50
C GLU A 135 2.72 6.25 28.33
N LYS A 136 3.47 6.80 29.28
CA LYS A 136 4.93 6.70 29.30
C LYS A 136 5.34 5.24 29.21
N LEU A 137 5.91 4.87 28.07
CA LEU A 137 6.45 3.54 27.83
C LEU A 137 7.44 3.22 28.97
N ASP A 138 7.16 2.18 29.75
CA ASP A 138 8.12 1.73 30.74
C ASP A 138 9.26 0.97 30.08
N LEU A 139 10.32 1.68 29.78
CA LEU A 139 11.52 1.12 29.16
C LEU A 139 12.51 0.52 30.19
N SER A 140 12.18 0.45 31.48
CA SER A 140 13.11 0.01 32.53
C SER A 140 13.69 -1.37 32.28
N ASN A 141 12.90 -2.29 31.74
CA ASN A 141 13.30 -3.68 31.46
C ASN A 141 13.78 -3.90 30.02
N ILE A 142 13.69 -2.88 29.15
CA ILE A 142 14.06 -3.00 27.74
C ILE A 142 15.57 -2.85 27.55
N ASP A 143 16.20 -3.87 26.99
CA ASP A 143 17.61 -3.90 26.62
C ASP A 143 17.84 -3.65 25.13
N ASN A 144 16.88 -4.08 24.29
CA ASN A 144 16.98 -4.03 22.83
C ASN A 144 15.80 -3.27 22.24
N ILE A 145 16.07 -2.46 21.22
CA ILE A 145 15.07 -1.79 20.40
C ILE A 145 15.28 -2.24 18.95
N VAL A 146 14.24 -2.76 18.34
CA VAL A 146 14.27 -3.27 16.96
C VAL A 146 13.36 -2.43 16.08
N LEU A 147 13.94 -1.72 15.12
CA LEU A 147 13.23 -0.90 14.15
C LEU A 147 13.04 -1.70 12.85
N VAL A 148 11.79 -1.86 12.41
CA VAL A 148 11.41 -2.73 11.30
C VAL A 148 10.99 -1.93 10.07
N ASP A 149 11.50 -2.30 8.89
CA ASP A 149 11.08 -1.71 7.59
C ASP A 149 11.12 -2.78 6.48
N ASP A 150 10.62 -2.46 5.29
CA ASP A 150 10.65 -3.35 4.12
C ASP A 150 12.04 -3.39 3.48
N VAL A 151 12.66 -2.25 3.22
CA VAL A 151 13.92 -2.19 2.45
C VAL A 151 14.82 -1.03 2.88
N ILE A 152 16.11 -1.33 2.97
CA ILE A 152 17.16 -0.33 3.04
C ILE A 152 17.64 0.01 1.63
N GLY A 153 17.18 1.14 1.08
CA GLY A 153 17.70 1.67 -0.17
C GLY A 153 19.03 2.41 0.02
N THR A 154 18.97 3.74 0.09
CA THR A 154 20.17 4.57 0.35
C THR A 154 20.57 4.65 1.82
N GLY A 155 19.79 4.15 2.72
CA GLY A 155 19.99 4.21 4.17
C GLY A 155 19.72 5.57 4.84
N LYS A 156 19.63 6.68 4.06
CA LYS A 156 19.52 8.05 4.61
C LYS A 156 18.33 8.25 5.55
N THR A 157 17.15 7.79 5.15
CA THR A 157 15.92 7.93 5.96
C THR A 157 16.00 7.10 7.23
N ILE A 158 16.42 5.85 7.09
CA ILE A 158 16.54 4.92 8.22
C ILE A 158 17.57 5.42 9.23
N ALA A 159 18.76 5.84 8.77
CA ALA A 159 19.80 6.39 9.66
C ALA A 159 19.29 7.62 10.43
N LYS A 160 18.49 8.49 9.80
CA LYS A 160 17.89 9.64 10.49
C LYS A 160 16.89 9.23 11.55
N GLU A 161 16.00 8.28 11.26
CA GLU A 161 15.00 7.80 12.21
C GLU A 161 15.69 7.06 13.39
N VAL A 162 16.71 6.25 13.11
CA VAL A 162 17.49 5.59 14.16
C VAL A 162 18.16 6.60 15.08
N LYS A 163 18.77 7.67 14.53
CA LYS A 163 19.38 8.73 15.35
C LYS A 163 18.34 9.39 16.25
N LYS A 164 17.15 9.70 15.72
CA LYS A 164 16.07 10.27 16.51
C LYS A 164 15.68 9.35 17.68
N VAL A 165 15.48 8.06 17.42
CA VAL A 165 15.18 7.08 18.47
C VAL A 165 16.34 6.96 19.48
N ALA A 166 17.58 6.97 19.00
CA ALA A 166 18.76 6.94 19.86
C ALA A 166 18.83 8.16 20.79
N GLU A 167 18.54 9.35 20.30
CA GLU A 167 18.49 10.60 21.08
C GLU A 167 17.39 10.54 22.15
N GLU A 168 16.20 10.08 21.81
CA GLU A 168 15.09 9.90 22.73
C GLU A 168 15.42 8.89 23.83
N VAL A 169 16.09 7.79 23.48
CA VAL A 169 16.46 6.71 24.39
C VAL A 169 17.70 7.04 25.24
N HIS A 170 18.64 7.86 24.73
CA HIS A 170 19.83 8.29 25.49
C HIS A 170 19.49 9.16 26.71
N SER A 171 18.34 9.79 26.72
CA SER A 171 17.84 10.51 27.90
C SER A 171 17.50 9.59 29.08
N LEU A 172 17.47 8.28 28.85
CA LEU A 172 17.15 7.26 29.82
C LEU A 172 18.44 6.65 30.40
N LEU A 173 18.47 6.40 31.70
CA LEU A 173 19.65 6.04 32.52
C LEU A 173 20.37 4.73 32.12
N LYS A 174 19.82 3.92 31.19
CA LYS A 174 20.37 2.62 30.79
C LYS A 174 20.72 2.61 29.31
N PRO A 175 21.94 2.26 28.91
CA PRO A 175 22.28 2.10 27.48
C PRO A 175 21.51 0.93 26.88
N ARG A 176 20.94 1.14 25.70
CA ARG A 176 20.17 0.15 24.93
C ARG A 176 20.83 -0.15 23.61
N GLN A 177 20.62 -1.37 23.11
CA GLN A 177 21.08 -1.75 21.78
C GLN A 177 19.97 -1.46 20.77
N ILE A 178 20.34 -0.82 19.67
CA ILE A 178 19.40 -0.54 18.58
C ILE A 178 19.73 -1.42 17.39
N PHE A 179 18.71 -2.11 16.89
CA PHE A 179 18.77 -2.93 15.70
C PHE A 179 17.83 -2.37 14.64
N VAL A 180 18.21 -2.54 13.36
CA VAL A 180 17.34 -2.33 12.23
C VAL A 180 17.12 -3.66 11.55
N LEU A 181 15.87 -4.08 11.40
CA LEU A 181 15.49 -5.33 10.74
C LEU A 181 14.71 -5.01 9.47
N THR A 182 15.16 -5.58 8.34
CA THR A 182 14.47 -5.40 7.05
C THR A 182 14.38 -6.70 6.25
N VAL A 183 13.42 -6.75 5.33
CA VAL A 183 13.30 -7.85 4.36
C VAL A 183 14.49 -7.83 3.41
N ALA A 184 14.83 -6.65 2.90
CA ALA A 184 15.88 -6.46 1.90
C ALA A 184 16.75 -5.24 2.22
N GLY A 185 17.97 -5.19 1.67
CA GLY A 185 18.84 -4.02 1.82
C GLY A 185 19.96 -4.01 0.79
N TYR A 186 20.26 -2.81 0.28
CA TYR A 186 21.43 -2.60 -0.57
C TYR A 186 22.67 -2.33 0.29
N GLU A 187 23.80 -2.95 -0.04
CA GLU A 187 25.06 -2.90 0.74
C GLU A 187 25.45 -1.48 1.17
N ASP A 188 25.48 -0.53 0.25
CA ASP A 188 25.83 0.88 0.52
C ASP A 188 24.87 1.53 1.53
N GLY A 189 23.57 1.16 1.44
CA GLY A 189 22.56 1.64 2.37
C GLY A 189 22.71 1.02 3.75
N ILE A 190 22.97 -0.28 3.82
CA ILE A 190 23.23 -1.03 5.07
C ILE A 190 24.47 -0.44 5.77
N GLN A 191 25.56 -0.27 5.03
CA GLN A 191 26.79 0.32 5.55
C GLN A 191 26.53 1.73 6.12
N ARG A 192 25.83 2.58 5.35
CA ARG A 192 25.48 3.94 5.79
C ARG A 192 24.65 3.94 7.08
N VAL A 193 23.63 3.08 7.19
CA VAL A 193 22.83 3.01 8.43
C VAL A 193 23.72 2.65 9.61
N THR A 194 24.61 1.68 9.43
CA THR A 194 25.54 1.23 10.48
C THR A 194 26.51 2.35 10.90
N GLU A 195 27.14 3.00 9.91
CA GLU A 195 28.16 4.05 10.16
C GLU A 195 27.53 5.33 10.74
N ASP A 196 26.41 5.77 10.17
CA ASP A 196 25.78 7.04 10.55
C ASP A 196 25.05 6.97 11.89
N SER A 197 24.52 5.80 12.27
CA SER A 197 23.65 5.67 13.46
C SER A 197 24.20 4.74 14.55
N GLY A 198 25.21 3.94 14.25
CA GLY A 198 25.75 2.92 15.18
C GLY A 198 24.81 1.74 15.40
N ALA A 199 23.65 1.67 14.75
CA ALA A 199 22.72 0.56 14.89
C ALA A 199 23.27 -0.72 14.21
N SER A 200 22.91 -1.87 14.77
CA SER A 200 23.17 -3.16 14.13
C SER A 200 22.10 -3.45 13.09
N VAL A 201 22.49 -3.51 11.83
CA VAL A 201 21.57 -3.83 10.74
C VAL A 201 21.48 -5.35 10.55
N VAL A 202 20.25 -5.84 10.41
CA VAL A 202 19.90 -7.23 10.12
C VAL A 202 18.93 -7.23 8.95
N THR A 203 19.34 -7.80 7.82
CA THR A 203 18.49 -7.93 6.65
C THR A 203 18.50 -9.38 6.14
N ALA A 204 17.38 -9.84 5.59
CA ALA A 204 17.28 -11.20 5.06
C ALA A 204 18.01 -11.30 3.72
N LEU A 205 17.70 -10.40 2.79
CA LEU A 205 18.21 -10.34 1.42
C LEU A 205 19.14 -9.14 1.29
N GLU A 206 20.38 -9.42 0.92
CA GLU A 206 21.41 -8.40 0.73
C GLU A 206 21.70 -8.25 -0.76
N TYR A 207 21.50 -7.04 -1.28
CA TYR A 207 21.73 -6.67 -2.67
C TYR A 207 23.04 -5.90 -2.79
N SER A 208 23.94 -6.41 -3.61
CA SER A 208 25.19 -5.74 -3.94
C SER A 208 25.01 -4.76 -5.11
N SER A 209 26.04 -4.05 -5.46
CA SER A 209 26.04 -3.22 -6.67
C SER A 209 25.78 -4.05 -7.94
N ARG A 210 26.11 -5.35 -7.96
CA ARG A 210 25.87 -6.25 -9.10
C ARG A 210 24.39 -6.56 -9.34
N ASP A 211 23.55 -6.26 -8.37
CA ASP A 211 22.10 -6.45 -8.44
C ASP A 211 21.38 -5.18 -8.91
N THR A 212 22.14 -4.19 -9.39
CA THR A 212 21.62 -2.89 -9.86
C THR A 212 22.08 -2.61 -11.29
N VAL A 213 21.31 -1.82 -12.03
CA VAL A 213 21.70 -1.44 -13.41
C VAL A 213 22.89 -0.49 -13.47
N THR A 214 23.37 0.02 -12.34
CA THR A 214 24.51 0.95 -12.30
C THR A 214 25.85 0.24 -12.41
N ASN A 215 25.89 -1.06 -12.12
CA ASN A 215 27.10 -1.89 -12.25
C ASN A 215 27.14 -2.57 -13.62
N MET A 216 28.23 -2.36 -14.36
CA MET A 216 28.39 -2.97 -15.69
C MET A 216 28.52 -4.49 -15.68
N ASP A 217 28.84 -5.09 -14.53
CA ASP A 217 28.90 -6.56 -14.35
C ASP A 217 27.58 -7.17 -13.87
N ALA A 218 26.51 -6.37 -13.78
CA ALA A 218 25.18 -6.87 -13.41
C ALA A 218 24.64 -7.87 -14.43
N ALA A 219 23.82 -8.81 -13.95
CA ALA A 219 23.23 -9.88 -14.77
C ALA A 219 22.44 -9.35 -15.97
N ILE A 220 21.82 -8.19 -15.85
CA ILE A 220 21.09 -7.54 -16.95
C ILE A 220 21.96 -7.28 -18.19
N TYR A 221 23.27 -7.15 -18.01
CA TYR A 221 24.22 -6.93 -19.11
C TYR A 221 24.92 -8.21 -19.60
N ALA A 222 24.55 -9.38 -19.08
CA ALA A 222 25.18 -10.64 -19.44
C ALA A 222 25.25 -10.84 -20.97
N GLY A 223 26.43 -11.24 -21.47
CA GLY A 223 26.68 -11.47 -22.90
C GLY A 223 26.85 -10.22 -23.76
N LEU A 224 26.80 -9.01 -23.20
CA LEU A 224 27.03 -7.76 -23.95
C LEU A 224 28.49 -7.29 -23.80
N PRO A 225 29.11 -6.73 -24.87
CA PRO A 225 30.39 -6.04 -24.77
C PRO A 225 30.22 -4.73 -23.99
N MET A 226 31.33 -4.20 -23.41
CA MET A 226 31.28 -3.03 -22.53
C MET A 226 30.59 -1.80 -23.17
N SER A 227 30.90 -1.51 -24.43
CA SER A 227 30.29 -0.39 -25.15
C SER A 227 28.77 -0.50 -25.29
N GLU A 228 28.22 -1.71 -25.41
CA GLU A 228 26.78 -1.94 -25.45
C GLU A 228 26.14 -1.84 -24.07
N ARG A 229 26.85 -2.25 -23.00
CA ARG A 229 26.38 -2.10 -21.62
C ARG A 229 26.23 -0.63 -21.25
N GLU A 230 27.22 0.19 -21.54
CA GLU A 230 27.19 1.64 -21.34
C GLU A 230 26.05 2.31 -22.14
N ALA A 231 25.92 1.94 -23.41
CA ALA A 231 24.84 2.43 -24.27
C ALA A 231 23.46 2.00 -23.73
N MET A 232 23.33 0.78 -23.21
CA MET A 232 22.11 0.29 -22.61
C MET A 232 21.74 1.04 -21.33
N LEU A 233 22.70 1.31 -20.43
CA LEU A 233 22.49 2.12 -19.23
C LEU A 233 22.01 3.53 -19.60
N GLU A 234 22.62 4.18 -20.60
CA GLU A 234 22.21 5.51 -21.01
C GLU A 234 20.77 5.52 -21.62
N ARG A 235 20.38 4.47 -22.32
CA ARG A 235 18.99 4.29 -22.79
C ARG A 235 18.03 4.12 -21.62
N ILE A 236 18.38 3.33 -20.59
CA ILE A 236 17.58 3.21 -19.35
C ILE A 236 17.38 4.58 -18.70
N ARG A 237 18.46 5.36 -18.55
CA ARG A 237 18.39 6.73 -18.01
C ARG A 237 17.47 7.63 -18.84
N ARG A 238 17.56 7.55 -20.16
CA ARG A 238 16.70 8.33 -21.08
C ARG A 238 15.22 8.04 -20.84
N TYR A 239 14.82 6.76 -20.74
CA TYR A 239 13.44 6.40 -20.45
C TYR A 239 13.00 6.85 -19.06
N CYS A 240 13.83 6.67 -18.05
CA CYS A 240 13.51 7.13 -16.69
C CYS A 240 13.36 8.66 -16.63
N ARG A 241 14.24 9.44 -17.27
CA ARG A 241 14.14 10.92 -17.35
C ARG A 241 12.88 11.39 -18.08
N SER A 242 12.39 10.63 -19.04
CA SER A 242 11.19 11.01 -19.78
C SER A 242 9.94 11.03 -18.91
N ILE A 243 9.89 10.27 -17.84
CA ILE A 243 8.71 10.08 -16.97
C ILE A 243 8.89 10.59 -15.55
N SER A 244 10.11 10.66 -15.04
CA SER A 244 10.43 11.01 -13.66
C SER A 244 11.57 12.03 -13.61
N THR A 245 11.68 12.76 -12.49
CA THR A 245 12.84 13.60 -12.17
C THR A 245 14.05 12.79 -11.68
N SER A 246 13.84 11.53 -11.34
CA SER A 246 14.90 10.62 -10.88
C SER A 246 15.29 9.68 -12.02
N GLU A 247 16.56 9.72 -12.43
CA GLU A 247 17.05 8.94 -13.57
C GLU A 247 17.07 7.43 -13.31
N LEU A 248 17.44 7.00 -12.11
CA LEU A 248 17.63 5.58 -11.74
C LEU A 248 16.97 5.24 -10.39
N GLY A 249 15.87 5.91 -10.08
CA GLY A 249 15.23 5.79 -8.77
C GLY A 249 15.88 6.65 -7.70
N PHE A 250 15.34 6.61 -6.49
CA PHE A 250 15.81 7.43 -5.39
C PHE A 250 17.29 7.17 -5.07
N GLY A 251 18.07 8.24 -5.02
CA GLY A 251 19.50 8.16 -4.77
C GLY A 251 20.33 7.56 -5.90
N GLY A 252 19.73 7.31 -7.06
CA GLY A 252 20.42 6.75 -8.22
C GLY A 252 20.79 5.28 -8.07
N VAL A 253 20.12 4.53 -7.20
CA VAL A 253 20.43 3.12 -6.90
C VAL A 253 20.30 2.23 -8.14
N GLY A 254 19.28 2.45 -8.97
CA GLY A 254 19.04 1.61 -10.16
C GLY A 254 18.63 0.20 -9.84
N GLY A 255 17.87 0.01 -8.77
CA GLY A 255 17.41 -1.30 -8.31
C GLY A 255 16.38 -1.94 -9.22
N LEU A 256 16.26 -3.26 -9.10
CA LEU A 256 15.32 -4.11 -9.85
C LEU A 256 14.39 -4.90 -8.90
N LEU A 257 14.29 -4.50 -7.64
CA LEU A 257 13.47 -5.14 -6.61
C LEU A 257 12.03 -4.63 -6.65
N VAL A 258 11.07 -5.53 -6.51
CA VAL A 258 9.63 -5.27 -6.42
C VAL A 258 9.04 -6.11 -5.29
N PHE A 259 8.20 -5.50 -4.44
CA PHE A 259 7.35 -6.22 -3.50
C PHE A 259 5.91 -6.27 -4.00
N ASP A 260 5.15 -7.29 -3.63
CA ASP A 260 3.74 -7.44 -4.00
C ASP A 260 2.86 -6.27 -3.48
N HIS A 261 3.18 -5.76 -2.31
CA HIS A 261 2.45 -4.66 -1.68
C HIS A 261 2.92 -3.26 -2.13
N ASN A 262 4.15 -3.13 -2.65
CA ASN A 262 4.73 -1.84 -3.05
C ASN A 262 6.05 -2.02 -3.82
N THR A 263 6.34 -1.14 -4.76
CA THR A 263 7.65 -1.10 -5.42
C THR A 263 8.54 -0.07 -4.71
N PRO A 264 9.75 -0.42 -4.26
CA PRO A 264 10.68 0.53 -3.66
C PRO A 264 10.97 1.72 -4.59
N ASN A 265 11.13 2.91 -4.02
CA ASN A 265 11.47 4.11 -4.82
C ASN A 265 12.91 4.09 -5.37
N THR A 266 13.75 3.19 -4.89
CA THR A 266 15.11 2.91 -5.40
C THR A 266 15.10 2.04 -6.66
N THR A 267 14.00 1.39 -6.97
CA THR A 267 13.77 0.66 -8.22
C THR A 267 13.60 1.63 -9.38
N LEU A 268 13.99 1.22 -10.59
CA LEU A 268 13.88 2.02 -11.81
C LEU A 268 12.49 2.64 -11.98
N PRO A 269 12.38 3.97 -12.19
CA PRO A 269 11.08 4.64 -12.35
C PRO A 269 10.17 4.05 -13.41
N ILE A 270 10.72 3.56 -14.53
CA ILE A 270 9.95 2.92 -15.61
C ILE A 270 9.16 1.69 -15.15
N ILE A 271 9.51 1.10 -14.01
CA ILE A 271 8.81 -0.05 -13.45
C ILE A 271 7.54 0.37 -12.72
N TRP A 272 7.55 1.50 -11.98
CA TRP A 272 6.50 1.83 -11.01
C TRP A 272 5.86 3.21 -11.18
N HIS A 273 6.52 4.16 -11.88
CA HIS A 273 6.06 5.55 -11.94
C HIS A 273 4.92 5.72 -12.96
N ARG A 274 3.80 6.29 -12.52
CA ARG A 274 2.72 6.73 -13.39
C ARG A 274 2.94 8.21 -13.74
N GLY A 275 3.32 8.50 -14.95
CA GLY A 275 3.51 9.89 -15.37
C GLY A 275 3.63 10.02 -16.87
N LYS A 276 3.19 11.14 -17.42
CA LYS A 276 3.30 11.49 -18.86
C LYS A 276 2.79 10.39 -19.81
N GLY A 277 1.73 9.68 -19.42
CA GLY A 277 1.14 8.61 -20.22
C GLY A 277 1.85 7.25 -20.13
N TRP A 278 2.88 7.10 -19.30
CA TRP A 278 3.57 5.84 -19.10
C TRP A 278 2.73 4.86 -18.28
N LEU A 279 2.58 3.64 -18.78
CA LEU A 279 1.94 2.52 -18.10
C LEU A 279 3.00 1.70 -17.34
N PRO A 280 3.08 1.78 -16.01
CA PRO A 280 4.09 1.03 -15.25
C PRO A 280 3.77 -0.46 -15.19
N LEU A 281 4.80 -1.30 -15.10
CA LEU A 281 4.65 -2.75 -14.95
C LEU A 281 4.16 -3.13 -13.55
N PHE A 282 4.70 -2.47 -12.50
CA PHE A 282 4.31 -2.61 -11.11
C PHE A 282 4.01 -1.21 -10.52
N PRO A 283 2.78 -0.72 -10.68
CA PRO A 283 2.45 0.63 -10.26
C PRO A 283 2.62 0.79 -8.75
N ARG A 284 3.45 1.73 -8.34
CA ARG A 284 3.50 2.16 -6.96
C ARG A 284 2.21 2.90 -6.62
N SER A 285 1.64 2.64 -5.44
CA SER A 285 0.54 3.44 -4.92
C SER A 285 1.01 4.87 -4.79
N MET A 286 0.71 5.68 -5.82
CA MET A 286 1.06 7.10 -5.81
C MET A 286 0.05 7.81 -4.93
N ARG A 287 0.53 8.71 -4.08
CA ARG A 287 -0.34 9.70 -3.44
C ARG A 287 -1.15 10.38 -4.53
N ILE A 288 -2.45 10.36 -4.43
CA ILE A 288 -3.31 11.21 -5.27
C ILE A 288 -2.84 12.64 -5.01
N PRO A 289 -2.51 13.44 -6.05
CA PRO A 289 -1.92 14.78 -5.87
C PRO A 289 -2.68 15.70 -4.89
N GLY A 290 -3.99 15.46 -4.68
CA GLY A 290 -4.81 16.16 -3.71
C GLY A 290 -4.46 15.85 -2.24
N SER A 291 -4.11 14.59 -1.90
CA SER A 291 -3.76 14.23 -0.52
C SER A 291 -2.39 14.76 -0.09
N ALA A 292 -1.43 14.86 -1.02
CA ALA A 292 -0.13 15.46 -0.75
C ALA A 292 -0.18 17.00 -0.60
N LYS A 293 -1.11 17.67 -1.30
CA LYS A 293 -1.37 19.11 -1.09
C LYS A 293 -2.00 19.38 0.27
N VAL A 294 -2.94 18.55 0.69
CA VAL A 294 -3.60 18.67 1.99
C VAL A 294 -2.63 18.48 3.16
N LEU A 295 -1.71 17.50 3.06
CA LEU A 295 -0.69 17.28 4.10
C LEU A 295 0.40 18.36 4.10
N LYS A 296 0.84 18.82 2.92
CA LYS A 296 1.83 19.91 2.82
C LYS A 296 1.24 21.28 3.18
N SER A 297 -0.03 21.53 2.90
CA SER A 297 -0.68 22.75 3.38
C SER A 297 -0.87 22.72 4.88
N ALA A 298 -1.17 21.57 5.50
CA ALA A 298 -1.24 21.44 6.95
C ALA A 298 0.13 21.59 7.64
N GLU A 299 1.23 21.12 7.01
CA GLU A 299 2.61 21.36 7.48
C GLU A 299 3.05 22.81 7.29
N ALA A 300 2.71 23.45 6.16
CA ALA A 300 3.05 24.84 5.86
C ALA A 300 2.17 25.86 6.61
N GLU A 301 0.97 25.47 7.04
CA GLU A 301 0.10 26.26 7.91
C GLU A 301 0.58 26.21 9.36
N ARG A 302 1.18 25.11 9.83
CA ARG A 302 1.85 25.05 11.15
C ARG A 302 2.99 26.05 11.30
N ASP A 303 3.78 26.22 10.26
CA ASP A 303 4.90 27.19 10.27
C ASP A 303 4.43 28.66 10.15
N LYS A 304 3.15 28.90 9.93
CA LYS A 304 2.54 30.24 9.79
C LYS A 304 1.53 30.62 10.89
N GLU A 305 1.05 29.65 11.68
CA GLU A 305 0.05 29.91 12.74
C GLU A 305 0.66 30.43 14.06
N ASP A 306 1.98 30.59 14.16
CA ASP A 306 2.60 31.38 15.24
C ASP A 306 2.56 32.89 15.02
N ASP A 307 2.13 33.36 13.82
CA ASP A 307 1.89 34.77 13.53
C ASP A 307 0.58 34.95 12.71
N GLU A 308 -0.41 35.61 13.33
CA GLU A 308 -1.66 36.14 12.76
C GLU A 308 -2.89 35.18 12.64
N ARG A 309 -3.84 35.36 13.56
CA ARG A 309 -5.24 34.93 13.40
C ARG A 309 -5.99 35.90 12.49
N PRO A 310 -6.57 35.46 11.36
CA PRO A 310 -7.66 36.20 10.69
C PRO A 310 -9.03 35.71 11.17
N ALA A 311 -9.97 36.68 11.22
CA ALA A 311 -11.34 36.49 11.63
C ALA A 311 -12.13 35.52 10.74
N ALA A 312 -13.12 34.84 11.35
CA ALA A 312 -14.02 33.85 10.80
C ALA A 312 -14.55 34.17 9.39
N ALA A 313 -14.20 33.34 8.42
CA ALA A 313 -14.94 33.24 7.17
C ALA A 313 -16.27 32.48 7.43
N GLY A 314 -17.38 32.98 6.87
CA GLY A 314 -18.69 32.35 7.03
C GLY A 314 -18.74 30.93 6.41
N PRO A 315 -19.78 30.14 6.71
CA PRO A 315 -19.87 28.74 6.30
C PRO A 315 -19.80 28.62 4.78
N THR A 316 -18.94 27.71 4.32
CA THR A 316 -18.76 27.39 2.89
C THR A 316 -20.10 26.89 2.31
N PRO A 317 -20.59 27.40 1.18
CA PRO A 317 -21.81 26.90 0.57
C PRO A 317 -21.71 25.40 0.28
N ARG A 318 -22.76 24.62 0.61
CA ARG A 318 -22.81 23.15 0.51
C ARG A 318 -22.34 22.62 -0.85
N ASN A 319 -22.74 23.26 -1.93
CA ASN A 319 -22.36 22.88 -3.31
C ASN A 319 -20.89 23.12 -3.69
N GLN A 320 -20.09 23.67 -2.77
CA GLN A 320 -18.65 23.84 -2.92
C GLN A 320 -17.84 22.89 -2.02
N VAL A 321 -18.51 22.12 -1.17
CA VAL A 321 -17.87 21.19 -0.23
C VAL A 321 -17.57 19.86 -0.91
N GLU A 322 -16.37 19.34 -0.71
CA GLU A 322 -15.96 17.98 -1.06
C GLU A 322 -16.00 17.12 0.19
N ILE A 323 -16.73 16.00 0.15
CA ILE A 323 -16.87 15.07 1.28
C ILE A 323 -15.93 13.89 1.09
N THR A 324 -15.20 13.54 2.15
CA THR A 324 -14.39 12.30 2.18
C THR A 324 -15.08 11.29 3.10
N LEU A 325 -15.36 10.12 2.52
CA LEU A 325 -15.93 8.97 3.21
C LEU A 325 -14.81 7.97 3.49
N PHE A 326 -14.66 7.58 4.74
CA PHE A 326 -13.71 6.55 5.14
C PHE A 326 -14.45 5.23 5.28
N VAL A 327 -14.01 4.22 4.52
CA VAL A 327 -14.64 2.90 4.45
C VAL A 327 -13.64 1.81 4.87
N GLU A 328 -14.12 0.65 5.32
CA GLU A 328 -13.26 -0.37 5.89
C GLU A 328 -12.30 -0.98 4.86
N GLY A 329 -12.80 -1.33 3.69
CA GLY A 329 -12.09 -2.10 2.69
C GLY A 329 -12.07 -1.48 1.29
N LYS A 330 -11.24 -2.06 0.43
CA LYS A 330 -11.11 -1.61 -0.98
C LYS A 330 -12.38 -1.88 -1.80
N ILE A 331 -13.15 -2.89 -1.43
CA ILE A 331 -14.42 -3.19 -2.11
C ILE A 331 -15.46 -2.12 -1.79
N ASP A 332 -15.51 -1.66 -0.56
CA ASP A 332 -16.40 -0.59 -0.12
C ASP A 332 -16.10 0.72 -0.85
N GLU A 333 -14.81 1.03 -1.01
CA GLU A 333 -14.35 2.16 -1.82
C GLU A 333 -14.85 2.05 -3.27
N LEU A 334 -14.79 0.86 -3.88
CA LEU A 334 -15.30 0.63 -5.23
C LEU A 334 -16.83 0.77 -5.33
N PHE A 335 -17.58 0.39 -4.30
CA PHE A 335 -19.02 0.64 -4.24
C PHE A 335 -19.33 2.14 -4.25
N ILE A 336 -18.65 2.92 -3.43
CA ILE A 336 -18.81 4.39 -3.40
C ILE A 336 -18.40 5.01 -4.74
N ASP A 337 -17.28 4.58 -5.33
CA ASP A 337 -16.82 5.06 -6.63
C ASP A 337 -17.85 4.77 -7.74
N PHE A 338 -18.46 3.57 -7.74
CA PHE A 338 -19.55 3.25 -8.64
C PHE A 338 -20.75 4.18 -8.42
N MET A 339 -21.19 4.36 -7.18
CA MET A 339 -22.32 5.24 -6.84
C MET A 339 -22.05 6.68 -7.26
N ARG A 340 -20.81 7.15 -7.13
CA ARG A 340 -20.37 8.47 -7.56
C ARG A 340 -20.44 8.63 -9.08
N GLN A 341 -19.94 7.66 -9.82
CA GLN A 341 -19.82 7.71 -11.29
C GLN A 341 -21.16 7.44 -11.99
N ASP A 342 -21.86 6.38 -11.58
CA ASP A 342 -23.05 5.88 -12.31
C ASP A 342 -24.38 6.32 -11.71
N ARG A 343 -24.40 6.71 -10.43
CA ARG A 343 -25.64 7.02 -9.69
C ARG A 343 -25.74 8.46 -9.21
N GLY A 344 -24.77 9.29 -9.55
CA GLY A 344 -24.78 10.72 -9.22
C GLY A 344 -24.81 11.02 -7.71
N LEU A 345 -24.06 10.24 -6.92
CA LEU A 345 -24.06 10.34 -5.47
C LEU A 345 -23.81 11.76 -4.97
N ALA A 346 -22.85 12.50 -5.53
CA ALA A 346 -22.55 13.87 -5.15
C ALA A 346 -23.74 14.81 -5.35
N SER A 347 -24.46 14.68 -6.47
CA SER A 347 -25.67 15.47 -6.75
C SER A 347 -26.80 15.16 -5.77
N LYS A 348 -27.00 13.88 -5.41
CA LYS A 348 -28.01 13.47 -4.42
C LYS A 348 -27.73 14.00 -3.02
N LEU A 349 -26.45 14.14 -2.67
CA LEU A 349 -25.99 14.72 -1.41
C LEU A 349 -25.88 16.26 -1.46
N GLU A 350 -26.10 16.87 -2.63
CA GLU A 350 -26.01 18.32 -2.89
C GLU A 350 -24.62 18.90 -2.56
N VAL A 351 -23.56 18.12 -2.77
CA VAL A 351 -22.15 18.48 -2.55
C VAL A 351 -21.39 18.55 -3.87
N LYS A 352 -20.21 19.18 -3.86
CA LYS A 352 -19.38 19.31 -5.05
C LYS A 352 -18.85 17.98 -5.55
N ASP A 353 -18.31 17.17 -4.66
CA ASP A 353 -17.79 15.83 -4.95
C ASP A 353 -17.79 14.96 -3.69
N VAL A 354 -17.77 13.63 -3.90
CA VAL A 354 -17.68 12.62 -2.84
C VAL A 354 -16.53 11.71 -3.17
N ARG A 355 -15.63 11.46 -2.23
CA ARG A 355 -14.49 10.54 -2.39
C ARG A 355 -14.53 9.48 -1.31
N ALA A 356 -14.23 8.26 -1.67
CA ALA A 356 -14.01 7.19 -0.71
C ALA A 356 -12.50 6.95 -0.49
N VAL A 357 -12.16 6.53 0.71
CA VAL A 357 -10.82 6.12 1.10
C VAL A 357 -10.92 4.85 1.93
N ALA A 358 -10.37 3.75 1.42
CA ALA A 358 -10.31 2.50 2.15
C ALA A 358 -9.28 2.58 3.29
N LEU A 359 -9.68 2.20 4.50
CA LEU A 359 -8.83 2.17 5.68
C LEU A 359 -7.84 1.00 5.67
N GLY A 360 -8.17 -0.09 4.96
CA GLY A 360 -7.42 -1.34 5.02
C GLY A 360 -7.65 -2.13 6.30
N GLY A 361 -8.79 -1.87 6.96
CA GLY A 361 -9.27 -2.47 8.19
C GLY A 361 -9.59 -1.43 9.26
N ILE A 362 -10.59 -1.73 10.10
CA ILE A 362 -11.16 -0.80 11.09
C ILE A 362 -10.14 -0.29 12.11
N TYR A 363 -9.11 -1.08 12.45
CA TYR A 363 -8.07 -0.72 13.41
C TYR A 363 -7.18 0.46 12.96
N HIS A 364 -7.21 0.83 11.68
CA HIS A 364 -6.52 2.02 11.16
C HIS A 364 -7.30 3.33 11.34
N SER A 365 -8.55 3.26 11.75
CA SER A 365 -9.42 4.44 11.93
C SER A 365 -8.89 5.41 13.00
N GLU A 366 -8.35 4.92 14.10
CA GLU A 366 -7.82 5.75 15.19
C GLU A 366 -6.62 6.61 14.76
N ARG A 367 -5.74 6.05 13.93
CA ARG A 367 -4.59 6.79 13.37
C ARG A 367 -5.03 7.92 12.45
N LEU A 368 -6.11 7.68 11.73
CA LEU A 368 -6.69 8.69 10.86
C LEU A 368 -7.32 9.81 11.67
N LEU A 369 -7.94 9.53 12.82
CA LEU A 369 -8.48 10.52 13.73
C LEU A 369 -7.44 11.53 14.21
N THR A 370 -6.24 11.07 14.53
CA THR A 370 -5.13 11.96 14.92
C THR A 370 -4.77 12.92 13.79
N LEU A 371 -4.77 12.43 12.54
CA LEU A 371 -4.53 13.25 11.35
C LEU A 371 -5.68 14.22 11.06
N LEU A 372 -6.92 13.82 11.28
CA LEU A 372 -8.11 14.65 11.06
C LEU A 372 -8.24 15.74 12.13
N ARG A 373 -7.99 15.43 13.40
CA ARG A 373 -7.97 16.40 14.52
C ARG A 373 -6.96 17.52 14.27
N THR A 374 -5.79 17.21 13.69
CA THR A 374 -4.79 18.23 13.35
C THR A 374 -5.16 19.07 12.14
N SER A 375 -6.06 18.61 11.27
CA SER A 375 -6.47 19.32 10.05
C SER A 375 -7.82 20.02 10.15
N LYS A 376 -8.52 19.95 11.29
CA LYS A 376 -9.90 20.47 11.48
C LYS A 376 -10.86 20.06 10.35
N LYS A 377 -10.70 18.86 9.81
CA LYS A 377 -11.54 18.33 8.72
C LYS A 377 -12.60 17.42 9.30
N GLU A 378 -13.79 17.66 8.83
CA GLU A 378 -14.95 16.84 9.10
C GLU A 378 -14.84 15.51 8.37
N ALA A 379 -15.14 14.40 9.04
CA ALA A 379 -15.00 13.07 8.53
C ALA A 379 -16.24 12.22 8.75
N ILE A 380 -16.58 11.42 7.74
CA ILE A 380 -17.64 10.41 7.84
C ILE A 380 -17.01 9.05 7.67
N PHE A 381 -17.16 8.21 8.68
CA PHE A 381 -16.75 6.80 8.64
C PHE A 381 -17.98 5.95 8.34
N ILE A 382 -17.87 5.09 7.32
CA ILE A 382 -18.89 4.12 6.94
C ILE A 382 -18.32 2.75 7.27
N LEU A 383 -18.93 2.08 8.24
CA LEU A 383 -18.46 0.84 8.83
C LEU A 383 -19.49 -0.26 8.64
N ASP A 384 -19.05 -1.51 8.60
CA ASP A 384 -19.93 -2.66 8.64
C ASP A 384 -20.63 -2.75 10.02
N ASP A 385 -21.87 -3.22 10.04
CA ASP A 385 -22.59 -3.38 11.29
C ASP A 385 -22.27 -4.73 11.94
N ASP A 386 -21.05 -4.87 12.43
CA ASP A 386 -20.59 -6.05 13.17
C ASP A 386 -19.97 -5.69 14.53
N ASP A 387 -19.70 -6.71 15.34
CA ASP A 387 -19.18 -6.54 16.70
C ASP A 387 -17.75 -5.94 16.71
N SER A 388 -16.94 -6.16 15.68
CA SER A 388 -15.57 -5.64 15.59
C SER A 388 -15.59 -4.15 15.28
N SER A 389 -16.36 -3.74 14.29
CA SER A 389 -16.54 -2.35 13.89
C SER A 389 -17.18 -1.52 14.99
N ARG A 390 -18.21 -2.05 15.68
CA ARG A 390 -18.83 -1.37 16.83
C ARG A 390 -17.89 -1.17 18.00
N ARG A 391 -17.00 -2.13 18.30
CA ARG A 391 -15.98 -1.97 19.36
C ARG A 391 -14.93 -0.93 18.98
N ALA A 392 -14.45 -0.96 17.75
CA ALA A 392 -13.42 -0.03 17.28
C ALA A 392 -13.95 1.40 17.10
N SER A 393 -15.25 1.58 16.83
CA SER A 393 -15.87 2.90 16.59
C SER A 393 -16.10 3.72 17.85
N VAL A 394 -16.08 3.14 19.04
CA VAL A 394 -16.36 3.85 20.30
C VAL A 394 -15.53 5.13 20.45
N ARG A 395 -14.25 5.08 20.07
CA ARG A 395 -13.36 6.25 20.11
C ARG A 395 -13.61 7.22 18.96
N LEU A 396 -14.05 6.72 17.78
CA LEU A 396 -14.43 7.56 16.65
C LEU A 396 -15.65 8.42 17.00
N GLU A 397 -16.67 7.80 17.57
CA GLU A 397 -17.93 8.46 17.97
C GLU A 397 -17.71 9.52 19.08
N ALA A 398 -16.70 9.34 19.92
CA ALA A 398 -16.33 10.30 20.95
C ALA A 398 -15.52 11.50 20.41
N SER A 399 -15.20 11.54 19.12
CA SER A 399 -14.34 12.57 18.52
C SER A 399 -15.17 13.68 17.88
N GLU A 400 -14.85 14.94 18.19
CA GLU A 400 -15.50 16.12 17.62
C GLU A 400 -15.26 16.21 16.11
N GLY A 401 -16.30 16.53 15.32
CA GLY A 401 -16.22 16.64 13.86
C GLY A 401 -16.23 15.30 13.11
N VAL A 402 -16.45 14.19 13.82
CA VAL A 402 -16.51 12.84 13.24
C VAL A 402 -17.93 12.31 13.29
N GLN A 403 -18.39 11.77 12.18
CA GLN A 403 -19.64 11.01 12.10
C GLN A 403 -19.35 9.55 11.75
N VAL A 404 -20.00 8.64 12.45
CA VAL A 404 -19.93 7.20 12.16
C VAL A 404 -21.30 6.75 11.67
N MET A 405 -21.30 6.11 10.52
CA MET A 405 -22.48 5.51 9.90
C MET A 405 -22.25 4.02 9.77
N TYR A 406 -23.22 3.21 10.23
CA TYR A 406 -23.18 1.76 10.06
C TYR A 406 -23.99 1.34 8.86
N LEU A 407 -23.44 0.44 8.06
CA LEU A 407 -24.15 -0.21 6.97
C LEU A 407 -25.17 -1.22 7.54
N LYS A 408 -26.13 -1.63 6.71
CA LYS A 408 -27.16 -2.60 7.12
C LYS A 408 -27.12 -3.88 6.25
N PRO A 409 -26.23 -4.86 6.56
CA PRO A 409 -25.08 -4.81 7.46
C PRO A 409 -23.74 -4.50 6.75
N THR A 410 -23.65 -4.59 5.42
CA THR A 410 -22.45 -4.38 4.60
C THR A 410 -22.81 -3.79 3.24
N PHE A 411 -21.85 -3.31 2.44
CA PHE A 411 -22.09 -2.86 1.06
C PHE A 411 -22.64 -3.99 0.18
N VAL A 412 -22.18 -5.23 0.36
CA VAL A 412 -22.73 -6.40 -0.37
C VAL A 412 -24.21 -6.62 -0.04
N GLY A 413 -24.65 -6.27 1.16
CA GLY A 413 -26.04 -6.28 1.56
C GLY A 413 -26.97 -5.37 0.73
N MET A 414 -26.41 -4.38 0.04
CA MET A 414 -27.16 -3.54 -0.91
C MET A 414 -27.44 -4.21 -2.26
N LEU A 415 -26.83 -5.37 -2.53
CA LEU A 415 -27.13 -6.13 -3.74
C LEU A 415 -28.41 -6.94 -3.57
N ASN A 416 -29.10 -7.20 -4.67
CA ASN A 416 -30.21 -8.12 -4.72
C ASN A 416 -29.68 -9.56 -4.71
N ILE A 417 -29.48 -10.09 -3.49
CA ILE A 417 -28.89 -11.41 -3.27
C ILE A 417 -29.74 -12.52 -3.92
N ASN A 418 -31.06 -12.44 -3.87
CA ASN A 418 -31.92 -13.43 -4.52
C ASN A 418 -31.66 -13.50 -6.01
N LYS A 419 -31.59 -12.35 -6.68
CA LYS A 419 -31.26 -12.27 -8.11
C LYS A 419 -29.85 -12.82 -8.41
N ILE A 420 -28.88 -12.63 -7.53
CA ILE A 420 -27.53 -13.23 -7.65
C ILE A 420 -27.64 -14.76 -7.61
N TYR A 421 -28.43 -15.32 -6.69
CA TYR A 421 -28.61 -16.77 -6.55
C TYR A 421 -29.41 -17.39 -7.70
N GLU A 422 -30.29 -16.65 -8.35
CA GLU A 422 -30.93 -17.06 -9.61
C GLU A 422 -29.92 -17.28 -10.75
N HIS A 423 -28.76 -16.58 -10.68
CA HIS A 423 -27.68 -16.66 -11.67
C HIS A 423 -26.40 -17.29 -11.07
N ARG A 424 -26.54 -18.19 -10.09
CA ARG A 424 -25.41 -18.78 -9.34
C ARG A 424 -24.41 -19.55 -10.21
N ASP A 425 -24.82 -20.00 -11.38
CA ASP A 425 -23.97 -20.62 -12.40
C ASP A 425 -22.83 -19.69 -12.87
N ARG A 426 -23.06 -18.38 -12.85
CA ARG A 426 -22.07 -17.34 -13.15
C ARG A 426 -21.09 -17.08 -11.99
N PHE A 427 -21.42 -17.55 -10.78
CA PHE A 427 -20.68 -17.27 -9.56
C PHE A 427 -20.29 -18.55 -8.83
N PRO A 428 -19.35 -19.36 -9.37
CA PRO A 428 -18.92 -20.59 -8.73
C PRO A 428 -18.29 -20.32 -7.37
N GLY A 429 -18.71 -21.09 -6.35
CA GLY A 429 -18.22 -20.95 -4.98
C GLY A 429 -19.02 -20.02 -4.09
N LEU A 430 -20.19 -19.55 -4.52
CA LEU A 430 -21.17 -18.95 -3.61
C LEU A 430 -21.54 -19.95 -2.51
N PRO A 431 -21.63 -19.50 -1.23
CA PRO A 431 -22.10 -20.34 -0.14
C PRO A 431 -23.55 -20.80 -0.37
N GLU A 432 -23.99 -21.84 0.32
CA GLU A 432 -25.39 -22.21 0.27
C GLU A 432 -26.27 -21.07 0.80
N GLN A 433 -27.39 -20.82 0.12
CA GLN A 433 -28.33 -19.78 0.54
C GLN A 433 -28.95 -20.15 1.86
N THR A 434 -28.77 -19.33 2.89
CA THR A 434 -29.37 -19.53 4.21
C THR A 434 -30.54 -18.56 4.40
N SER A 435 -31.43 -18.89 5.36
CA SER A 435 -32.54 -18.01 5.75
C SER A 435 -32.05 -16.70 6.44
N PHE A 436 -30.76 -16.60 6.76
CA PHE A 436 -30.13 -15.46 7.43
C PHE A 436 -29.41 -14.51 6.44
N VAL A 437 -30.14 -14.00 5.47
CA VAL A 437 -29.61 -13.10 4.43
C VAL A 437 -29.00 -11.80 5.02
N SER A 438 -29.30 -11.47 6.28
CA SER A 438 -28.76 -10.32 7.01
C SER A 438 -27.58 -10.68 7.93
N ASP A 439 -27.12 -11.94 7.96
CA ASP A 439 -25.96 -12.34 8.77
C ASP A 439 -24.66 -11.78 8.14
N PRO A 440 -23.93 -10.91 8.83
CA PRO A 440 -22.68 -10.30 8.32
C PRO A 440 -21.64 -11.34 7.91
N ARG A 441 -21.54 -12.48 8.62
CA ARG A 441 -20.58 -13.55 8.31
C ARG A 441 -20.91 -14.24 6.99
N TRP A 442 -22.19 -14.47 6.74
CA TRP A 442 -22.66 -15.07 5.50
C TRP A 442 -22.47 -14.09 4.33
N LEU A 443 -22.82 -12.82 4.51
CA LEU A 443 -22.58 -11.77 3.51
C LEU A 443 -21.10 -11.60 3.19
N HIS A 444 -20.22 -11.72 4.18
CA HIS A 444 -18.78 -11.72 3.95
C HIS A 444 -18.33 -12.92 3.07
N GLN A 445 -18.90 -14.11 3.26
CA GLN A 445 -18.63 -15.26 2.38
C GLN A 445 -19.12 -15.01 0.94
N VAL A 446 -20.29 -14.39 0.80
CA VAL A 446 -20.83 -13.97 -0.50
C VAL A 446 -19.90 -12.96 -1.16
N GLU A 447 -19.45 -11.97 -0.41
CA GLU A 447 -18.47 -10.96 -0.87
C GLU A 447 -17.17 -11.61 -1.36
N MET A 448 -16.60 -12.52 -0.58
CA MET A 448 -15.39 -13.25 -0.95
C MET A 448 -15.57 -14.02 -2.26
N SER A 449 -16.74 -14.63 -2.46
CA SER A 449 -17.03 -15.42 -3.66
C SER A 449 -17.32 -14.58 -4.89
N LEU A 450 -18.01 -13.44 -4.72
CA LEU A 450 -18.39 -12.55 -5.83
C LEU A 450 -17.25 -11.64 -6.27
N LEU A 451 -16.54 -11.07 -5.31
CA LEU A 451 -15.73 -9.87 -5.53
C LEU A 451 -14.22 -10.10 -5.34
N LYS A 452 -13.81 -11.05 -4.50
CA LYS A 452 -12.38 -11.23 -4.13
C LYS A 452 -11.61 -12.26 -4.96
N ARG A 453 -12.12 -12.73 -6.09
CA ARG A 453 -11.35 -13.58 -7.00
C ARG A 453 -10.44 -12.74 -7.90
N GLY A 454 -9.19 -12.58 -7.46
CA GLY A 454 -8.14 -11.83 -8.15
C GLY A 454 -7.77 -10.50 -7.47
N PRO A 455 -6.75 -9.79 -7.93
CA PRO A 455 -6.38 -8.48 -7.42
C PRO A 455 -7.54 -7.49 -7.57
N VAL A 456 -7.90 -6.79 -6.52
CA VAL A 456 -9.04 -5.85 -6.52
C VAL A 456 -8.94 -4.82 -7.67
N GLY A 457 -7.75 -4.35 -7.98
CA GLY A 457 -7.53 -3.41 -9.09
C GLY A 457 -7.81 -3.99 -10.47
N ALA A 458 -7.49 -5.27 -10.71
CA ALA A 458 -7.75 -5.95 -11.98
C ALA A 458 -9.23 -6.33 -12.18
N ASN A 459 -10.01 -6.36 -11.08
CA ASN A 459 -11.42 -6.74 -11.08
C ASN A 459 -12.39 -5.56 -10.95
N ALA A 460 -11.92 -4.32 -10.95
CA ALA A 460 -12.78 -3.14 -10.75
C ALA A 460 -13.94 -3.08 -11.77
N GLU A 461 -13.68 -3.30 -13.05
CA GLU A 461 -14.71 -3.32 -14.10
C GLU A 461 -15.75 -4.42 -13.85
N ARG A 462 -15.29 -5.63 -13.45
CA ARG A 462 -16.18 -6.74 -13.09
C ARG A 462 -17.01 -6.41 -11.86
N ILE A 463 -16.42 -5.80 -10.86
CA ILE A 463 -17.12 -5.38 -9.64
C ILE A 463 -18.17 -4.33 -10.01
N PHE A 464 -17.84 -3.34 -10.82
CA PHE A 464 -18.78 -2.34 -11.31
C PHE A 464 -19.92 -2.97 -12.11
N GLN A 465 -19.64 -3.96 -12.95
CA GLN A 465 -20.66 -4.70 -13.68
C GLN A 465 -21.61 -5.46 -12.73
N ILE A 466 -21.08 -6.13 -11.70
CA ILE A 466 -21.88 -6.82 -10.70
C ILE A 466 -22.77 -5.83 -9.94
N ILE A 467 -22.21 -4.72 -9.47
CA ILE A 467 -22.98 -3.70 -8.77
C ILE A 467 -24.07 -3.13 -9.68
N SER A 468 -23.75 -2.78 -10.92
CA SER A 468 -24.72 -2.23 -11.89
C SER A 468 -25.88 -3.17 -12.15
N GLU A 469 -25.62 -4.48 -12.26
CA GLU A 469 -26.62 -5.49 -12.59
C GLU A 469 -27.50 -5.89 -11.38
N PHE A 470 -26.90 -5.91 -10.18
CA PHE A 470 -27.54 -6.49 -8.99
C PHE A 470 -27.83 -5.47 -7.88
N LEU A 471 -27.52 -4.20 -8.04
CA LEU A 471 -27.83 -3.19 -7.01
C LEU A 471 -29.35 -3.13 -6.75
N ASP A 472 -29.71 -3.24 -5.47
CA ASP A 472 -31.08 -3.00 -5.02
C ASP A 472 -31.29 -1.49 -4.86
N VAL A 473 -32.12 -0.91 -5.73
CA VAL A 473 -32.36 0.53 -5.79
C VAL A 473 -32.97 1.06 -4.49
N THR A 474 -33.85 0.28 -3.86
CA THR A 474 -34.50 0.67 -2.59
C THR A 474 -33.46 0.81 -1.48
N LYS A 475 -32.60 -0.19 -1.32
CA LYS A 475 -31.52 -0.15 -0.33
C LYS A 475 -30.50 0.94 -0.62
N TYR A 476 -30.21 1.20 -1.88
CA TYR A 476 -29.36 2.31 -2.28
C TYR A 476 -29.96 3.66 -1.89
N ASP A 477 -31.23 3.88 -2.12
CA ASP A 477 -31.91 5.13 -1.75
C ASP A 477 -32.00 5.31 -0.23
N GLU A 478 -32.18 4.23 0.53
CA GLU A 478 -32.09 4.24 2.00
C GLU A 478 -30.67 4.64 2.46
N PHE A 479 -29.63 4.03 1.86
CA PHE A 479 -28.23 4.39 2.15
C PHE A 479 -27.94 5.86 1.87
N VAL A 480 -28.37 6.38 0.71
CA VAL A 480 -28.20 7.80 0.36
C VAL A 480 -28.90 8.73 1.36
N SER A 481 -30.11 8.33 1.80
CA SER A 481 -30.86 9.10 2.81
C SER A 481 -30.11 9.16 4.14
N ASP A 482 -29.57 8.04 4.62
CA ASP A 482 -28.82 7.98 5.87
C ASP A 482 -27.46 8.72 5.76
N LEU A 483 -26.78 8.58 4.61
CA LEU A 483 -25.54 9.30 4.34
C LEU A 483 -25.80 10.83 4.28
N LYS A 484 -26.93 11.27 3.70
CA LYS A 484 -27.29 12.70 3.67
C LYS A 484 -27.45 13.27 5.08
N LYS A 485 -28.07 12.53 6.01
CA LYS A 485 -28.16 12.92 7.43
C LYS A 485 -26.79 13.08 8.08
N SER A 486 -25.86 12.13 7.80
CA SER A 486 -24.49 12.21 8.31
C SER A 486 -23.73 13.40 7.73
N VAL A 487 -23.92 13.72 6.45
CA VAL A 487 -23.36 14.91 5.80
C VAL A 487 -23.94 16.19 6.41
N ASP A 488 -25.25 16.25 6.65
CA ASP A 488 -25.92 17.41 7.28
C ASP A 488 -25.40 17.64 8.70
N ALA A 489 -25.22 16.56 9.48
CA ALA A 489 -24.66 16.64 10.83
C ALA A 489 -23.22 17.18 10.83
N VAL A 490 -22.37 16.68 9.91
CA VAL A 490 -20.98 17.13 9.76
C VAL A 490 -20.90 18.59 9.33
N LEU A 491 -21.79 19.05 8.44
CA LEU A 491 -21.81 20.43 7.96
C LEU A 491 -22.53 21.40 8.92
N GLY A 492 -23.05 20.91 10.05
CA GLY A 492 -23.80 21.73 11.00
C GLY A 492 -25.11 22.26 10.44
N ILE A 493 -25.71 21.55 9.48
CA ILE A 493 -26.98 21.90 8.82
C ILE A 493 -28.04 20.96 9.38
N GLY A 494 -28.42 21.12 10.61
CA GLY A 494 -29.43 20.31 11.29
C GLY A 494 -30.31 21.12 12.19
#